data_8477ad73b713e2396d95931c21723184
#
_entry.id   8477ad73b713e2396d95931c21723184
#
_cell.length_a   1.000
_cell.length_b   1.000
_cell.length_c   1.000
_cell.angle_alpha   90.00
_cell.angle_beta   90.00
_cell.angle_gamma   90.00
#
_symmetry.space_group_name_H-M   'P 1'
#
loop_
_entity.id
_entity.type
_entity.pdbx_description
1 polymer ?
#
loop_
_entity_poly.entity_id
_entity_poly.type
_entity_poly.pdbx_seq_one_letter_code
_entity_poly.pdbx_strand_id
1 'polypeptide(L)'
;MEQWYLYKKKADFNQIGEKFNIDPVIARLIRNRDVVGDEQIQQYLYGELSDISDPFLMKGVKEGVEILKQKVQEGKTIRIISDYDVDGVVSNYILWKAIHDLGGKIDFQIPDRMKDGYGINENIIEKAVEDQIDTILTCDNGIAAADAVAYGKEHGLTMIITDHHDVPFDTDEAGMRKEVLPPADVVINPKQEACNYPYPLLCGAGVAFQFMRAFYQAMEEDESQLEELLSMLAIATVCDVVDLTGENRIFVKEGLRRIKDTQNIGLKALLNVHDLMDKQIQSYALGFIVGPCINASGRLESAEKALNLFLEEDEEKAKQTAEELKELNDLRKTMTENGVKEALGQAFEYEAKGDKVLVLYLPECHESIAGIIAGRIKDRLNHPAFVLTDAKEGIKGSGRSIEGYSMFEEMMKVKEVFTKFGGHPMAAGCSLEKGKLQEFRKKINENCTLEKKDFAKKVQIDIDMPVDYITMDLIHQLSVLEPFGKENKKPLFAHRKLKVERVNVFGKNKNVIKLALKSSQGTRIDGMIFEDEDEFREKMGTAKYITCTYYPVINEYQGYKSLQINIQNYFFVEG
;
A
#
# COMPACT_ATOMS: atom_id res chain seq x y z
N MET A 1 8.05 23.82 -7.73
CA MET A 1 7.76 24.76 -6.60
C MET A 1 6.86 24.02 -5.63
N GLU A 2 7.06 24.21 -4.30
CA GLU A 2 6.21 23.60 -3.28
C GLU A 2 5.23 24.63 -2.73
N GLN A 3 4.02 24.19 -2.39
CA GLN A 3 3.01 25.00 -1.72
C GLN A 3 2.73 24.38 -0.34
N TRP A 4 2.96 25.12 0.71
CA TRP A 4 2.82 24.66 2.09
C TRP A 4 1.49 25.09 2.67
N TYR A 5 0.71 24.14 3.18
CA TYR A 5 -0.60 24.33 3.79
C TYR A 5 -0.60 23.84 5.23
N LEU A 6 -1.19 24.60 6.13
CA LEU A 6 -1.35 24.20 7.53
C LEU A 6 -2.78 23.69 7.76
N TYR A 7 -2.94 22.58 8.45
CA TYR A 7 -4.23 22.15 8.95
C TYR A 7 -4.86 23.20 9.88
N LYS A 8 -6.13 23.51 9.68
CA LYS A 8 -6.89 24.52 10.45
C LYS A 8 -8.06 23.91 11.23
N LYS A 9 -8.05 22.61 11.48
CA LYS A 9 -9.09 21.92 12.24
C LYS A 9 -9.06 22.41 13.69
N LYS A 10 -10.26 22.62 14.27
CA LYS A 10 -10.42 23.18 15.62
C LYS A 10 -10.99 22.13 16.57
N ALA A 11 -10.55 22.15 17.81
CA ALA A 11 -11.09 21.44 18.97
C ALA A 11 -10.53 22.08 20.24
N ASP A 12 -11.03 21.71 21.39
CA ASP A 12 -10.38 22.02 22.68
C ASP A 12 -9.30 20.96 22.94
N PHE A 13 -8.09 21.24 22.44
CA PHE A 13 -6.96 20.31 22.54
C PHE A 13 -6.46 20.12 23.97
N ASN A 14 -6.66 21.12 24.85
CA ASN A 14 -6.29 21.01 26.25
C ASN A 14 -7.26 20.06 26.97
N GLN A 15 -8.57 20.23 26.77
CA GLN A 15 -9.57 19.36 27.36
C GLN A 15 -9.40 17.90 26.90
N ILE A 16 -9.13 17.68 25.59
CA ILE A 16 -8.85 16.33 25.07
C ILE A 16 -7.57 15.78 25.69
N GLY A 17 -6.51 16.61 25.78
CA GLY A 17 -5.25 16.23 26.40
C GLY A 17 -5.40 15.80 27.85
N GLU A 18 -6.11 16.57 28.66
CA GLU A 18 -6.40 16.23 30.06
C GLU A 18 -7.21 14.94 30.19
N LYS A 19 -8.27 14.78 29.35
CA LYS A 19 -9.15 13.62 29.40
C LYS A 19 -8.44 12.30 29.07
N PHE A 20 -7.58 12.29 28.07
CA PHE A 20 -6.89 11.09 27.58
C PHE A 20 -5.43 10.99 28.08
N ASN A 21 -5.00 11.90 28.92
CA ASN A 21 -3.62 11.99 29.44
C ASN A 21 -2.57 12.00 28.32
N ILE A 22 -2.78 12.87 27.33
CA ILE A 22 -1.89 13.09 26.18
C ILE A 22 -1.56 14.58 26.03
N ASP A 23 -0.41 14.88 25.42
CA ASP A 23 -0.04 16.26 25.09
C ASP A 23 -1.08 16.90 24.14
N PRO A 24 -1.43 18.19 24.28
CA PRO A 24 -2.33 18.89 23.36
C PRO A 24 -1.89 18.82 21.89
N VAL A 25 -0.58 18.67 21.62
CA VAL A 25 -0.05 18.42 20.26
C VAL A 25 -0.58 17.09 19.73
N ILE A 26 -0.58 16.02 20.54
CA ILE A 26 -1.13 14.71 20.15
C ILE A 26 -2.63 14.82 19.88
N ALA A 27 -3.37 15.49 20.75
CA ALA A 27 -4.83 15.73 20.56
C ALA A 27 -5.10 16.46 19.23
N ARG A 28 -4.27 17.45 18.87
CA ARG A 28 -4.38 18.16 17.58
C ARG A 28 -4.06 17.26 16.38
N LEU A 29 -3.05 16.40 16.50
CA LEU A 29 -2.70 15.44 15.46
C LEU A 29 -3.80 14.41 15.22
N ILE A 30 -4.44 13.91 16.27
CA ILE A 30 -5.62 13.02 16.19
C ILE A 30 -6.77 13.72 15.46
N ARG A 31 -7.06 14.98 15.84
CA ARG A 31 -8.10 15.77 15.18
C ARG A 31 -7.81 16.05 13.71
N ASN A 32 -6.53 16.23 13.34
CA ASN A 32 -6.12 16.40 11.94
C ASN A 32 -6.44 15.16 11.10
N ARG A 33 -6.51 13.98 11.70
CA ARG A 33 -6.86 12.68 11.08
C ARG A 33 -8.37 12.38 11.08
N ASP A 34 -9.20 13.40 11.37
CA ASP A 34 -10.66 13.31 11.44
C ASP A 34 -11.20 12.34 12.51
N VAL A 35 -10.38 11.96 13.46
CA VAL A 35 -10.83 11.23 14.64
C VAL A 35 -11.49 12.22 15.61
N VAL A 36 -12.80 12.04 15.83
CA VAL A 36 -13.67 12.99 16.56
C VAL A 36 -14.57 12.26 17.54
N GLY A 37 -14.70 12.81 18.73
CA GLY A 37 -15.50 12.20 19.80
C GLY A 37 -14.70 11.20 20.63
N ASP A 38 -15.17 11.01 21.86
CA ASP A 38 -14.44 10.28 22.87
C ASP A 38 -14.23 8.79 22.51
N GLU A 39 -15.26 8.16 21.96
CA GLU A 39 -15.21 6.74 21.56
C GLU A 39 -14.18 6.51 20.45
N GLN A 40 -14.20 7.36 19.41
CA GLN A 40 -13.23 7.23 18.33
C GLN A 40 -11.79 7.54 18.77
N ILE A 41 -11.61 8.55 19.67
CA ILE A 41 -10.29 8.85 20.23
C ILE A 41 -9.80 7.68 21.08
N GLN A 42 -10.67 7.10 21.91
CA GLN A 42 -10.37 5.93 22.72
C GLN A 42 -9.94 4.74 21.86
N GLN A 43 -10.72 4.41 20.83
CA GLN A 43 -10.39 3.33 19.90
C GLN A 43 -9.09 3.61 19.13
N TYR A 44 -8.87 4.84 18.68
CA TYR A 44 -7.65 5.21 17.97
C TYR A 44 -6.39 5.03 18.82
N LEU A 45 -6.44 5.44 20.11
CA LEU A 45 -5.31 5.36 21.03
C LEU A 45 -5.10 3.93 21.58
N TYR A 46 -6.20 3.28 21.98
CA TYR A 46 -6.18 2.07 22.82
C TYR A 46 -6.93 0.88 22.23
N GLY A 47 -7.40 0.96 20.97
CA GLY A 47 -8.13 -0.13 20.32
C GLY A 47 -7.38 -1.45 20.35
N GLU A 48 -8.09 -2.51 20.67
CA GLU A 48 -7.63 -3.89 20.86
C GLU A 48 -8.41 -4.86 19.97
N LEU A 49 -8.00 -6.13 19.90
CA LEU A 49 -8.69 -7.15 19.08
C LEU A 49 -10.15 -7.36 19.49
N SER A 50 -10.48 -7.12 20.77
CA SER A 50 -11.87 -7.17 21.27
C SER A 50 -12.78 -6.07 20.67
N ASP A 51 -12.22 -5.02 20.09
CA ASP A 51 -12.96 -3.94 19.43
C ASP A 51 -13.25 -4.24 17.95
N ILE A 52 -12.75 -5.35 17.43
CA ILE A 52 -13.00 -5.78 16.05
C ILE A 52 -14.44 -6.28 15.93
N SER A 53 -15.13 -5.85 14.91
CA SER A 53 -16.53 -6.17 14.67
C SER A 53 -16.78 -7.67 14.53
N ASP A 54 -18.01 -8.08 14.87
CA ASP A 54 -18.49 -9.45 14.63
C ASP A 54 -18.45 -9.75 13.12
N PRO A 55 -17.71 -10.78 12.67
CA PRO A 55 -17.60 -11.14 11.28
C PRO A 55 -18.94 -11.49 10.63
N PHE A 56 -19.92 -11.97 11.39
CA PHE A 56 -21.25 -12.30 10.87
C PHE A 56 -22.09 -11.09 10.46
N LEU A 57 -21.65 -9.87 10.79
CA LEU A 57 -22.25 -8.64 10.25
C LEU A 57 -21.93 -8.43 8.77
N MET A 58 -20.87 -9.09 8.25
CA MET A 58 -20.49 -8.98 6.85
C MET A 58 -21.39 -9.87 6.00
N LYS A 59 -22.04 -9.24 5.00
CA LYS A 59 -22.97 -9.92 4.10
C LYS A 59 -22.31 -11.11 3.39
N GLY A 60 -22.99 -12.25 3.39
CA GLY A 60 -22.53 -13.49 2.79
C GLY A 60 -21.68 -14.37 3.71
N VAL A 61 -21.17 -13.86 4.82
CA VAL A 61 -20.29 -14.64 5.73
C VAL A 61 -21.03 -15.84 6.31
N LYS A 62 -22.27 -15.68 6.76
CA LYS A 62 -23.04 -16.77 7.35
C LYS A 62 -23.26 -17.90 6.34
N GLU A 63 -23.73 -17.58 5.16
CA GLU A 63 -23.98 -18.54 4.07
C GLU A 63 -22.67 -19.19 3.61
N GLY A 64 -21.62 -18.39 3.46
CA GLY A 64 -20.29 -18.88 3.08
C GLY A 64 -19.70 -19.86 4.07
N VAL A 65 -19.85 -19.59 5.37
CA VAL A 65 -19.41 -20.48 6.45
C VAL A 65 -20.18 -21.80 6.43
N GLU A 66 -21.50 -21.77 6.25
CA GLU A 66 -22.33 -22.98 6.16
C GLU A 66 -21.90 -23.86 4.99
N ILE A 67 -21.67 -23.27 3.79
CA ILE A 67 -21.18 -23.98 2.62
C ILE A 67 -19.79 -24.57 2.90
N LEU A 68 -18.85 -23.76 3.39
CA LEU A 68 -17.48 -24.19 3.63
C LEU A 68 -17.43 -25.33 4.67
N LYS A 69 -18.16 -25.21 5.77
CA LYS A 69 -18.29 -26.25 6.79
C LYS A 69 -18.78 -27.56 6.21
N GLN A 70 -19.85 -27.51 5.40
CA GLN A 70 -20.36 -28.71 4.73
C GLN A 70 -19.30 -29.35 3.84
N LYS A 71 -18.60 -28.54 3.01
CA LYS A 71 -17.58 -29.06 2.07
C LYS A 71 -16.39 -29.69 2.80
N VAL A 72 -15.95 -29.11 3.88
CA VAL A 72 -14.88 -29.67 4.74
C VAL A 72 -15.34 -31.00 5.36
N GLN A 73 -16.55 -31.05 5.92
CA GLN A 73 -17.11 -32.28 6.51
C GLN A 73 -17.33 -33.40 5.49
N GLU A 74 -17.69 -33.07 4.26
CA GLU A 74 -17.83 -34.03 3.15
C GLU A 74 -16.49 -34.46 2.54
N GLY A 75 -15.36 -33.85 2.98
CA GLY A 75 -14.02 -34.12 2.45
C GLY A 75 -13.84 -33.71 0.99
N LYS A 76 -14.55 -32.68 0.54
CA LYS A 76 -14.46 -32.12 -0.81
C LYS A 76 -13.16 -31.34 -0.98
N THR A 77 -12.65 -31.33 -2.20
CA THR A 77 -11.45 -30.54 -2.53
C THR A 77 -11.83 -29.10 -2.83
N ILE A 78 -11.18 -28.17 -2.13
CA ILE A 78 -11.39 -26.73 -2.24
C ILE A 78 -10.13 -26.13 -2.87
N ARG A 79 -10.27 -25.39 -3.95
CA ARG A 79 -9.18 -24.63 -4.56
C ARG A 79 -9.31 -23.16 -4.20
N ILE A 80 -8.26 -22.61 -3.58
CA ILE A 80 -8.15 -21.16 -3.33
C ILE A 80 -7.54 -20.50 -4.57
N ILE A 81 -8.17 -19.45 -5.08
CA ILE A 81 -7.68 -18.65 -6.20
C ILE A 81 -7.54 -17.21 -5.73
N SER A 82 -6.29 -16.72 -5.66
CA SER A 82 -5.97 -15.36 -5.20
C SER A 82 -5.41 -14.50 -6.33
N ASP A 83 -5.25 -13.18 -6.07
CA ASP A 83 -4.38 -12.36 -6.90
C ASP A 83 -2.89 -12.67 -6.63
N TYR A 84 -2.01 -12.13 -7.47
CA TYR A 84 -0.56 -12.41 -7.47
C TYR A 84 0.27 -11.43 -6.65
N ASP A 85 -0.33 -10.44 -6.01
CA ASP A 85 0.38 -9.49 -5.16
C ASP A 85 0.42 -9.92 -3.67
N VAL A 86 0.95 -9.04 -2.80
CA VAL A 86 1.09 -9.37 -1.38
C VAL A 86 -0.24 -9.66 -0.71
N ASP A 87 -1.28 -8.89 -1.03
CA ASP A 87 -2.61 -9.08 -0.42
C ASP A 87 -3.20 -10.41 -0.85
N GLY A 88 -3.15 -10.73 -2.16
CA GLY A 88 -3.60 -12.02 -2.67
C GLY A 88 -2.83 -13.21 -2.11
N VAL A 89 -1.48 -13.14 -2.09
CA VAL A 89 -0.63 -14.21 -1.53
C VAL A 89 -0.91 -14.44 -0.05
N VAL A 90 -1.03 -13.37 0.73
CA VAL A 90 -1.30 -13.48 2.18
C VAL A 90 -2.74 -13.91 2.46
N SER A 91 -3.71 -13.43 1.69
CA SER A 91 -5.11 -13.89 1.76
C SER A 91 -5.19 -15.40 1.54
N ASN A 92 -4.48 -15.88 0.51
CA ASN A 92 -4.39 -17.31 0.19
C ASN A 92 -3.81 -18.10 1.36
N TYR A 93 -2.68 -17.63 1.91
CA TYR A 93 -2.05 -18.28 3.07
C TYR A 93 -2.99 -18.33 4.28
N ILE A 94 -3.70 -17.24 4.60
CA ILE A 94 -4.64 -17.18 5.72
C ILE A 94 -5.77 -18.21 5.54
N LEU A 95 -6.39 -18.26 4.37
CA LEU A 95 -7.45 -19.23 4.06
C LEU A 95 -6.91 -20.66 4.08
N TRP A 96 -5.77 -20.89 3.41
CA TRP A 96 -5.17 -22.23 3.34
C TRP A 96 -4.87 -22.77 4.74
N LYS A 97 -4.15 -21.99 5.55
CA LYS A 97 -3.74 -22.40 6.90
C LYS A 97 -4.95 -22.67 7.79
N ALA A 98 -5.89 -21.75 7.86
CA ALA A 98 -7.06 -21.87 8.72
C ALA A 98 -7.97 -23.06 8.35
N ILE A 99 -8.19 -23.31 7.06
CA ILE A 99 -9.03 -24.42 6.63
C ILE A 99 -8.27 -25.76 6.72
N HIS A 100 -6.96 -25.78 6.41
CA HIS A 100 -6.12 -26.97 6.56
C HIS A 100 -6.06 -27.46 8.01
N ASP A 101 -5.89 -26.54 8.97
CA ASP A 101 -5.83 -26.87 10.40
C ASP A 101 -7.12 -27.51 10.91
N LEU A 102 -8.25 -27.21 10.28
CA LEU A 102 -9.55 -27.84 10.56
C LEU A 102 -9.86 -29.06 9.66
N GLY A 103 -8.83 -29.61 9.01
CA GLY A 103 -8.92 -30.87 8.24
C GLY A 103 -9.49 -30.74 6.84
N GLY A 104 -9.59 -29.53 6.28
CA GLY A 104 -10.02 -29.31 4.90
C GLY A 104 -9.01 -29.81 3.88
N LYS A 105 -9.51 -30.36 2.77
CA LYS A 105 -8.69 -30.71 1.61
C LYS A 105 -8.56 -29.50 0.70
N ILE A 106 -7.39 -28.92 0.69
CA ILE A 106 -7.12 -27.65 0.01
C ILE A 106 -5.97 -27.76 -0.96
N ASP A 107 -6.14 -27.14 -2.11
CA ASP A 107 -5.04 -26.71 -2.97
C ASP A 107 -5.19 -25.22 -3.33
N PHE A 108 -4.26 -24.68 -4.11
CA PHE A 108 -4.29 -23.28 -4.52
C PHE A 108 -3.85 -23.12 -5.96
N GLN A 109 -4.28 -22.01 -6.55
CA GLN A 109 -3.79 -21.54 -7.84
C GLN A 109 -3.69 -20.02 -7.82
N ILE A 110 -2.55 -19.50 -8.26
CA ILE A 110 -2.32 -18.06 -8.41
C ILE A 110 -2.14 -17.76 -9.89
N PRO A 111 -2.92 -16.83 -10.48
CA PRO A 111 -2.79 -16.44 -11.87
C PRO A 111 -1.38 -15.94 -12.21
N ASP A 112 -0.86 -16.36 -13.36
CA ASP A 112 0.38 -15.79 -13.90
C ASP A 112 0.07 -14.41 -14.51
N ARG A 113 0.68 -13.38 -13.95
CA ARG A 113 0.47 -11.97 -14.36
C ARG A 113 0.62 -11.73 -15.87
N MET A 114 1.53 -12.47 -16.51
CA MET A 114 1.89 -12.27 -17.92
C MET A 114 1.03 -13.11 -18.87
N LYS A 115 0.57 -14.26 -18.42
CA LYS A 115 -0.21 -15.21 -19.24
C LYS A 115 -1.70 -15.09 -19.01
N ASP A 116 -2.11 -15.06 -17.74
CA ASP A 116 -3.51 -15.14 -17.33
C ASP A 116 -4.12 -13.74 -17.11
N GLY A 117 -3.29 -12.76 -16.79
CA GLY A 117 -3.76 -11.42 -16.45
C GLY A 117 -4.13 -11.28 -14.98
N TYR A 118 -5.14 -10.46 -14.69
CA TYR A 118 -5.60 -10.18 -13.35
C TYR A 118 -6.80 -11.06 -12.97
N GLY A 119 -6.72 -11.70 -11.81
CA GLY A 119 -7.82 -12.40 -11.19
C GLY A 119 -8.25 -13.69 -11.89
N ILE A 120 -9.40 -14.20 -11.50
CA ILE A 120 -9.98 -15.42 -12.01
C ILE A 120 -10.50 -15.24 -13.46
N ASN A 121 -10.26 -16.24 -14.31
CA ASN A 121 -10.72 -16.28 -15.70
C ASN A 121 -11.17 -17.69 -16.08
N GLU A 122 -11.76 -17.84 -17.28
CA GLU A 122 -12.30 -19.13 -17.75
C GLU A 122 -11.25 -20.24 -17.82
N ASN A 123 -10.00 -19.94 -18.25
CA ASN A 123 -8.95 -20.96 -18.35
C ASN A 123 -8.56 -21.52 -16.96
N ILE A 124 -8.57 -20.67 -15.93
CA ILE A 124 -8.31 -21.09 -14.55
C ILE A 124 -9.44 -21.98 -14.04
N ILE A 125 -10.69 -21.66 -14.38
CA ILE A 125 -11.85 -22.48 -14.04
C ILE A 125 -11.82 -23.80 -14.78
N GLU A 126 -11.50 -23.81 -16.08
CA GLU A 126 -11.39 -25.05 -16.89
C GLU A 126 -10.38 -26.00 -16.26
N LYS A 127 -9.23 -25.50 -15.85
CA LYS A 127 -8.23 -26.30 -15.14
C LYS A 127 -8.77 -26.87 -13.82
N ALA A 128 -9.53 -26.09 -13.05
CA ALA A 128 -10.15 -26.59 -11.83
C ALA A 128 -11.16 -27.73 -12.10
N VAL A 129 -11.92 -27.63 -13.18
CA VAL A 129 -12.82 -28.71 -13.63
C VAL A 129 -12.04 -29.96 -14.03
N GLU A 130 -10.96 -29.82 -14.82
CA GLU A 130 -10.09 -30.93 -15.22
C GLU A 130 -9.45 -31.61 -13.99
N ASP A 131 -9.04 -30.85 -12.99
CA ASP A 131 -8.45 -31.32 -11.73
C ASP A 131 -9.49 -31.87 -10.74
N GLN A 132 -10.80 -31.94 -11.14
CA GLN A 132 -11.92 -32.45 -10.34
C GLN A 132 -12.10 -31.70 -9.00
N ILE A 133 -11.87 -30.41 -9.00
CA ILE A 133 -12.16 -29.54 -7.85
C ILE A 133 -13.67 -29.44 -7.66
N ASP A 134 -14.12 -29.48 -6.42
CA ASP A 134 -15.55 -29.33 -6.08
C ASP A 134 -15.91 -27.86 -5.80
N THR A 135 -15.02 -27.13 -5.12
CA THR A 135 -15.29 -25.77 -4.64
C THR A 135 -14.15 -24.82 -4.98
N ILE A 136 -14.49 -23.68 -5.55
CA ILE A 136 -13.59 -22.54 -5.72
C ILE A 136 -13.87 -21.53 -4.61
N LEU A 137 -12.80 -21.13 -3.91
CA LEU A 137 -12.80 -20.04 -2.94
C LEU A 137 -11.85 -18.97 -3.45
N THR A 138 -12.37 -17.82 -3.89
CA THR A 138 -11.49 -16.71 -4.29
C THR A 138 -11.10 -15.85 -3.10
N CYS A 139 -9.98 -15.18 -3.18
CA CYS A 139 -9.61 -14.12 -2.24
C CYS A 139 -8.84 -13.00 -2.95
N ASP A 140 -9.15 -11.76 -2.58
CA ASP A 140 -8.58 -10.56 -3.18
C ASP A 140 -8.85 -10.45 -4.70
N ASN A 141 -9.84 -11.14 -5.18
CA ASN A 141 -10.36 -11.06 -6.55
C ASN A 141 -11.72 -11.74 -6.66
N GLY A 142 -12.37 -11.56 -7.81
CA GLY A 142 -13.59 -12.29 -8.17
C GLY A 142 -14.84 -11.42 -8.25
N ILE A 143 -14.91 -10.29 -7.55
CA ILE A 143 -16.11 -9.43 -7.54
C ILE A 143 -16.51 -8.93 -8.94
N ALA A 144 -15.52 -8.71 -9.82
CA ALA A 144 -15.73 -8.25 -11.19
C ALA A 144 -15.71 -9.37 -12.23
N ALA A 145 -15.58 -10.64 -11.83
CA ALA A 145 -15.37 -11.78 -12.72
C ALA A 145 -16.66 -12.55 -13.04
N ALA A 146 -17.74 -11.84 -13.37
CA ALA A 146 -19.07 -12.44 -13.56
C ALA A 146 -19.07 -13.59 -14.59
N ASP A 147 -18.38 -13.43 -15.73
CA ASP A 147 -18.33 -14.43 -16.80
C ASP A 147 -17.60 -15.71 -16.34
N ALA A 148 -16.44 -15.59 -15.70
CA ALA A 148 -15.69 -16.74 -15.20
C ALA A 148 -16.45 -17.47 -14.08
N VAL A 149 -17.13 -16.74 -13.21
CA VAL A 149 -17.97 -17.33 -12.16
C VAL A 149 -19.17 -18.05 -12.75
N ALA A 150 -19.84 -17.46 -13.76
CA ALA A 150 -20.93 -18.11 -14.49
C ALA A 150 -20.47 -19.43 -15.15
N TYR A 151 -19.32 -19.39 -15.82
CA TYR A 151 -18.70 -20.56 -16.41
C TYR A 151 -18.44 -21.68 -15.39
N GLY A 152 -17.90 -21.32 -14.20
CA GLY A 152 -17.70 -22.27 -13.10
C GLY A 152 -19.03 -22.90 -12.62
N LYS A 153 -20.08 -22.10 -12.49
CA LYS A 153 -21.42 -22.56 -12.10
C LYS A 153 -22.03 -23.51 -13.14
N GLU A 154 -21.87 -23.24 -14.43
CA GLU A 154 -22.32 -24.09 -15.51
C GLU A 154 -21.64 -25.48 -15.50
N HIS A 155 -20.40 -25.55 -14.99
CA HIS A 155 -19.63 -26.78 -14.84
C HIS A 155 -19.81 -27.46 -13.47
N GLY A 156 -20.77 -26.99 -12.67
CA GLY A 156 -21.16 -27.62 -11.40
C GLY A 156 -20.26 -27.32 -10.21
N LEU A 157 -19.34 -26.34 -10.32
CA LEU A 157 -18.50 -25.90 -9.19
C LEU A 157 -19.32 -25.12 -8.17
N THR A 158 -18.99 -25.29 -6.91
CA THR A 158 -19.41 -24.35 -5.85
C THR A 158 -18.45 -23.16 -5.86
N MET A 159 -19.00 -21.94 -5.90
CA MET A 159 -18.24 -20.69 -6.03
C MET A 159 -18.46 -19.81 -4.80
N ILE A 160 -17.41 -19.61 -4.01
CA ILE A 160 -17.37 -18.69 -2.87
C ILE A 160 -16.42 -17.54 -3.22
N ILE A 161 -16.92 -16.33 -3.28
CA ILE A 161 -16.13 -15.15 -3.62
C ILE A 161 -15.84 -14.35 -2.34
N THR A 162 -14.58 -14.19 -1.97
CA THR A 162 -14.15 -13.20 -0.96
C THR A 162 -13.31 -12.14 -1.63
N ASP A 163 -13.70 -10.88 -1.51
CA ASP A 163 -13.04 -9.77 -2.18
C ASP A 163 -13.26 -8.47 -1.39
N HIS A 164 -12.44 -7.46 -1.64
CA HIS A 164 -12.52 -6.14 -1.05
C HIS A 164 -12.55 -5.01 -2.09
N HIS A 165 -12.41 -5.35 -3.36
CA HIS A 165 -12.46 -4.38 -4.46
C HIS A 165 -13.86 -3.76 -4.58
N ASP A 166 -13.92 -2.60 -5.26
CA ASP A 166 -15.18 -1.90 -5.47
C ASP A 166 -16.14 -2.77 -6.29
N VAL A 167 -17.39 -2.86 -5.83
CA VAL A 167 -18.43 -3.64 -6.51
C VAL A 167 -18.77 -2.97 -7.83
N PRO A 168 -18.72 -3.69 -8.96
CA PRO A 168 -19.18 -3.16 -10.24
C PRO A 168 -20.65 -2.75 -10.20
N PHE A 169 -21.03 -1.78 -11.02
CA PHE A 169 -22.40 -1.34 -11.12
C PHE A 169 -22.78 -1.03 -12.57
N ASP A 170 -24.04 -1.29 -12.90
CA ASP A 170 -24.69 -0.79 -14.09
C ASP A 170 -25.53 0.45 -13.77
N THR A 171 -25.75 1.28 -14.78
CA THR A 171 -26.63 2.45 -14.65
C THR A 171 -27.85 2.20 -15.54
N ASP A 172 -29.04 2.21 -14.92
CA ASP A 172 -30.29 2.04 -15.64
C ASP A 172 -30.67 3.30 -16.46
N GLU A 173 -31.75 3.19 -17.25
CA GLU A 173 -32.25 4.30 -18.09
C GLU A 173 -32.65 5.54 -17.27
N ALA A 174 -32.95 5.38 -15.98
CA ALA A 174 -33.27 6.47 -15.05
C ALA A 174 -32.02 7.08 -14.39
N GLY A 175 -30.81 6.55 -14.68
CA GLY A 175 -29.55 6.99 -14.09
C GLY A 175 -29.30 6.41 -12.69
N MET A 176 -30.08 5.43 -12.22
CA MET A 176 -29.84 4.75 -10.95
C MET A 176 -28.78 3.68 -11.10
N ARG A 177 -27.84 3.65 -10.15
CA ARG A 177 -26.81 2.62 -10.06
C ARG A 177 -27.38 1.35 -9.44
N LYS A 178 -27.07 0.21 -10.03
CA LYS A 178 -27.39 -1.11 -9.52
C LYS A 178 -26.12 -1.96 -9.48
N GLU A 179 -25.82 -2.54 -8.33
CA GLU A 179 -24.69 -3.46 -8.18
C GLU A 179 -24.82 -4.65 -9.13
N VAL A 180 -23.66 -5.02 -9.72
CA VAL A 180 -23.52 -6.21 -10.58
C VAL A 180 -22.62 -7.19 -9.83
N LEU A 181 -23.23 -8.17 -9.19
CA LEU A 181 -22.51 -9.23 -8.50
C LEU A 181 -22.29 -10.45 -9.41
N PRO A 182 -21.16 -11.15 -9.28
CA PRO A 182 -20.95 -12.41 -9.99
C PRO A 182 -21.98 -13.46 -9.51
N PRO A 183 -22.45 -14.38 -10.39
CA PRO A 183 -23.46 -15.38 -10.06
C PRO A 183 -22.89 -16.56 -9.23
N ALA A 184 -22.17 -16.25 -8.15
CA ALA A 184 -21.61 -17.20 -7.21
C ALA A 184 -22.67 -17.77 -6.25
N ASP A 185 -22.35 -18.86 -5.55
CA ASP A 185 -23.20 -19.36 -4.46
C ASP A 185 -23.24 -18.36 -3.32
N VAL A 186 -22.10 -17.68 -3.07
CA VAL A 186 -22.01 -16.59 -2.10
C VAL A 186 -20.93 -15.57 -2.49
N VAL A 187 -21.21 -14.30 -2.21
CA VAL A 187 -20.26 -13.20 -2.35
C VAL A 187 -20.06 -12.52 -0.99
N ILE A 188 -18.82 -12.49 -0.52
CA ILE A 188 -18.40 -11.87 0.73
C ILE A 188 -17.51 -10.68 0.35
N ASN A 189 -18.08 -9.48 0.47
CA ASN A 189 -17.37 -8.23 0.22
C ASN A 189 -18.00 -7.14 1.08
N PRO A 190 -17.25 -6.45 1.95
CA PRO A 190 -17.80 -5.46 2.87
C PRO A 190 -18.33 -4.20 2.16
N LYS A 191 -17.99 -3.98 0.89
CA LYS A 191 -18.43 -2.83 0.10
C LYS A 191 -19.75 -3.04 -0.65
N GLN A 192 -20.42 -4.20 -0.50
CA GLN A 192 -21.76 -4.40 -1.06
C GLN A 192 -22.76 -3.42 -0.43
N GLU A 193 -23.65 -2.85 -1.22
CA GLU A 193 -24.63 -1.83 -0.80
C GLU A 193 -25.48 -2.27 0.41
N ALA A 194 -25.84 -3.56 0.48
CA ALA A 194 -26.64 -4.11 1.58
C ALA A 194 -25.77 -4.78 2.69
N CYS A 195 -24.49 -4.46 2.79
CA CYS A 195 -23.61 -4.99 3.82
C CYS A 195 -23.70 -4.14 5.10
N ASN A 196 -23.90 -4.79 6.24
CA ASN A 196 -23.98 -4.13 7.55
C ASN A 196 -22.65 -4.14 8.32
N TYR A 197 -21.58 -4.62 7.70
CA TYR A 197 -20.27 -4.61 8.34
C TYR A 197 -19.78 -3.18 8.53
N PRO A 198 -19.45 -2.75 9.76
CA PRO A 198 -19.26 -1.32 10.05
C PRO A 198 -17.95 -0.75 9.48
N TYR A 199 -17.00 -1.60 9.07
CA TYR A 199 -15.70 -1.18 8.53
C TYR A 199 -15.42 -1.76 7.14
N PRO A 200 -15.86 -1.08 6.05
CA PRO A 200 -15.75 -1.60 4.68
C PRO A 200 -14.35 -1.47 4.04
N LEU A 201 -13.37 -0.90 4.75
CA LEU A 201 -12.04 -0.57 4.21
C LEU A 201 -10.98 -1.65 4.45
N LEU A 202 -11.39 -2.89 4.72
CA LEU A 202 -10.48 -4.03 4.82
C LEU A 202 -9.76 -4.28 3.48
N CYS A 203 -8.54 -4.82 3.52
CA CYS A 203 -7.90 -5.45 2.38
C CYS A 203 -8.43 -6.88 2.18
N GLY A 204 -8.04 -7.55 1.08
CA GLY A 204 -8.47 -8.92 0.80
C GLY A 204 -8.13 -9.90 1.92
N ALA A 205 -6.92 -9.79 2.49
CA ALA A 205 -6.49 -10.58 3.65
C ALA A 205 -7.32 -10.27 4.91
N GLY A 206 -7.79 -9.03 5.07
CA GLY A 206 -8.69 -8.65 6.15
C GLY A 206 -10.07 -9.31 6.02
N VAL A 207 -10.62 -9.36 4.80
CA VAL A 207 -11.88 -10.07 4.53
C VAL A 207 -11.70 -11.59 4.75
N ALA A 208 -10.61 -12.17 4.25
CA ALA A 208 -10.28 -13.58 4.45
C ALA A 208 -10.12 -13.92 5.94
N PHE A 209 -9.44 -13.08 6.71
CA PHE A 209 -9.27 -13.26 8.16
C PHE A 209 -10.60 -13.22 8.90
N GLN A 210 -11.47 -12.26 8.58
CA GLN A 210 -12.80 -12.18 9.19
C GLN A 210 -13.68 -13.39 8.82
N PHE A 211 -13.58 -13.86 7.58
CA PHE A 211 -14.28 -15.06 7.16
C PHE A 211 -13.80 -16.30 7.93
N MET A 212 -12.50 -16.42 8.18
CA MET A 212 -11.95 -17.52 8.99
C MET A 212 -12.31 -17.40 10.47
N ARG A 213 -12.41 -16.21 11.03
CA ARG A 213 -12.94 -16.02 12.40
C ARG A 213 -14.37 -16.59 12.52
N ALA A 214 -15.24 -16.24 11.58
CA ALA A 214 -16.60 -16.78 11.53
C ALA A 214 -16.60 -18.31 11.33
N PHE A 215 -15.70 -18.82 10.51
CA PHE A 215 -15.59 -20.26 10.25
C PHE A 215 -15.16 -21.04 11.50
N TYR A 216 -14.16 -20.54 12.26
CA TYR A 216 -13.74 -21.15 13.54
C TYR A 216 -14.87 -21.15 14.56
N GLN A 217 -15.59 -20.04 14.71
CA GLN A 217 -16.77 -19.98 15.58
C GLN A 217 -17.84 -21.02 15.18
N ALA A 218 -18.12 -21.18 13.90
CA ALA A 218 -19.09 -22.15 13.41
C ALA A 218 -18.64 -23.61 13.55
N MET A 219 -17.33 -23.84 13.56
CA MET A 219 -16.73 -25.17 13.83
C MET A 219 -16.59 -25.45 15.33
N GLU A 220 -16.99 -24.50 16.19
CA GLU A 220 -16.84 -24.56 17.65
C GLU A 220 -15.37 -24.63 18.11
N GLU A 221 -14.47 -24.03 17.35
CA GLU A 221 -13.05 -23.94 17.62
C GLU A 221 -12.66 -22.57 18.20
N ASP A 222 -11.53 -22.52 18.89
CA ASP A 222 -11.03 -21.29 19.51
C ASP A 222 -10.40 -20.37 18.44
N GLU A 223 -11.07 -19.23 18.16
CA GLU A 223 -10.58 -18.25 17.19
C GLU A 223 -9.26 -17.59 17.61
N SER A 224 -8.81 -17.72 18.87
CA SER A 224 -7.49 -17.22 19.30
C SER A 224 -6.34 -17.91 18.57
N GLN A 225 -6.55 -19.11 18.01
CA GLN A 225 -5.57 -19.81 17.17
C GLN A 225 -5.23 -19.02 15.90
N LEU A 226 -6.14 -18.16 15.43
CA LEU A 226 -5.91 -17.30 14.26
C LEU A 226 -5.01 -16.09 14.56
N GLU A 227 -4.72 -15.80 15.83
CA GLU A 227 -3.86 -14.66 16.20
C GLU A 227 -2.43 -14.78 15.66
N GLU A 228 -1.95 -15.99 15.40
CA GLU A 228 -0.66 -16.20 14.74
C GLU A 228 -0.61 -15.62 13.31
N LEU A 229 -1.78 -15.52 12.64
CA LEU A 229 -1.92 -15.00 11.29
C LEU A 229 -1.91 -13.46 11.24
N LEU A 230 -2.05 -12.77 12.39
CA LEU A 230 -2.07 -11.30 12.45
C LEU A 230 -0.81 -10.65 11.90
N SER A 231 0.35 -11.31 12.05
CA SER A 231 1.61 -10.82 11.47
C SER A 231 1.56 -10.79 9.93
N MET A 232 0.97 -11.80 9.32
CA MET A 232 0.74 -11.87 7.89
C MET A 232 -0.31 -10.84 7.45
N LEU A 233 -1.43 -10.75 8.16
CA LEU A 233 -2.48 -9.77 7.91
C LEU A 233 -1.93 -8.32 7.96
N ALA A 234 -1.04 -8.02 8.90
CA ALA A 234 -0.40 -6.70 8.97
C ALA A 234 0.45 -6.40 7.73
N ILE A 235 1.17 -7.41 7.20
CA ILE A 235 1.96 -7.25 5.95
C ILE A 235 1.02 -6.93 4.79
N ALA A 236 -0.04 -7.69 4.59
CA ALA A 236 -1.01 -7.47 3.53
C ALA A 236 -1.66 -6.08 3.64
N THR A 237 -2.21 -5.74 4.81
CA THR A 237 -2.91 -4.47 5.06
C THR A 237 -2.02 -3.25 4.74
N VAL A 238 -0.73 -3.30 5.11
CA VAL A 238 0.21 -2.22 4.81
C VAL A 238 0.58 -2.18 3.32
N CYS A 239 0.75 -3.35 2.69
CA CYS A 239 1.21 -3.44 1.30
C CYS A 239 0.14 -3.12 0.27
N ASP A 240 -1.12 -3.44 0.55
CA ASP A 240 -2.27 -3.07 -0.27
C ASP A 240 -2.62 -1.58 -0.18
N VAL A 241 -1.98 -0.88 0.75
CA VAL A 241 -2.14 0.58 0.92
C VAL A 241 -3.59 0.98 1.20
N VAL A 242 -4.35 0.14 1.91
CA VAL A 242 -5.67 0.51 2.44
C VAL A 242 -5.55 1.51 3.60
N ASP A 243 -6.65 2.17 3.93
CA ASP A 243 -6.67 3.18 4.99
C ASP A 243 -6.27 2.56 6.34
N LEU A 244 -5.24 3.10 6.97
CA LEU A 244 -4.73 2.60 8.25
C LEU A 244 -5.46 3.23 9.43
N THR A 245 -6.77 3.05 9.43
CA THR A 245 -7.74 3.55 10.42
C THR A 245 -8.54 2.37 11.00
N GLY A 246 -9.39 2.61 11.99
CA GLY A 246 -10.31 1.61 12.53
C GLY A 246 -9.67 0.23 12.74
N GLU A 247 -10.32 -0.80 12.20
CA GLU A 247 -9.88 -2.20 12.35
C GLU A 247 -8.53 -2.48 11.68
N ASN A 248 -8.26 -1.91 10.51
CA ASN A 248 -6.95 -2.07 9.84
C ASN A 248 -5.80 -1.59 10.73
N ARG A 249 -6.01 -0.49 11.47
CA ARG A 249 -5.02 0.00 12.42
C ARG A 249 -4.79 -0.98 13.57
N ILE A 250 -5.86 -1.57 14.09
CA ILE A 250 -5.78 -2.57 15.17
C ILE A 250 -5.04 -3.82 14.66
N PHE A 251 -5.39 -4.35 13.50
CA PHE A 251 -4.73 -5.50 12.89
C PHE A 251 -3.24 -5.27 12.68
N VAL A 252 -2.86 -4.11 12.13
CA VAL A 252 -1.45 -3.80 11.90
C VAL A 252 -0.67 -3.59 13.20
N LYS A 253 -1.28 -2.93 14.21
CA LYS A 253 -0.68 -2.76 15.53
C LYS A 253 -0.41 -4.11 16.19
N GLU A 254 -1.40 -5.01 16.19
CA GLU A 254 -1.29 -6.33 16.78
C GLU A 254 -0.35 -7.28 16.01
N GLY A 255 -0.38 -7.22 14.68
CA GLY A 255 0.54 -7.99 13.85
C GLY A 255 2.00 -7.55 14.01
N LEU A 256 2.27 -6.24 14.08
CA LEU A 256 3.62 -5.71 14.35
C LEU A 256 4.14 -6.10 15.74
N ARG A 257 3.25 -6.21 16.73
CA ARG A 257 3.61 -6.67 18.07
C ARG A 257 4.07 -8.13 18.08
N ARG A 258 3.43 -8.96 17.26
CA ARG A 258 3.67 -10.42 17.19
C ARG A 258 4.72 -10.84 16.17
N ILE A 259 5.07 -9.99 15.22
CA ILE A 259 5.83 -10.39 14.03
C ILE A 259 7.19 -11.03 14.34
N LYS A 260 7.84 -10.63 15.42
CA LYS A 260 9.12 -11.22 15.85
C LYS A 260 8.96 -12.60 16.48
N ASP A 261 7.79 -12.87 17.03
CA ASP A 261 7.48 -14.12 17.71
C ASP A 261 6.73 -15.10 16.78
N THR A 262 6.64 -14.77 15.49
CA THR A 262 5.96 -15.60 14.48
C THR A 262 6.48 -17.03 14.50
N GLN A 263 5.59 -18.01 14.41
CA GLN A 263 5.94 -19.40 14.24
C GLN A 263 6.09 -19.80 12.78
N ASN A 264 5.67 -18.93 11.84
CA ASN A 264 5.84 -19.19 10.42
C ASN A 264 7.32 -19.15 10.03
N ILE A 265 7.86 -20.30 9.63
CA ILE A 265 9.27 -20.49 9.30
C ILE A 265 9.68 -19.62 8.11
N GLY A 266 8.83 -19.54 7.09
CA GLY A 266 9.06 -18.72 5.89
C GLY A 266 9.12 -17.23 6.20
N LEU A 267 8.19 -16.71 7.01
CA LEU A 267 8.24 -15.30 7.44
C LEU A 267 9.48 -15.02 8.27
N LYS A 268 9.82 -15.92 9.20
CA LYS A 268 11.04 -15.79 10.01
C LYS A 268 12.30 -15.76 9.14
N ALA A 269 12.38 -16.63 8.12
CA ALA A 269 13.47 -16.63 7.16
C ALA A 269 13.56 -15.30 6.38
N LEU A 270 12.40 -14.78 5.91
CA LEU A 270 12.35 -13.52 5.17
C LEU A 270 12.77 -12.32 6.02
N LEU A 271 12.41 -12.30 7.31
CA LEU A 271 12.85 -11.27 8.26
C LEU A 271 14.36 -11.35 8.53
N ASN A 272 14.90 -12.57 8.66
CA ASN A 272 16.33 -12.80 8.91
C ASN A 272 17.21 -12.33 7.75
N VAL A 273 16.88 -12.65 6.49
CA VAL A 273 17.68 -12.22 5.31
C VAL A 273 17.74 -10.71 5.13
N HIS A 274 16.89 -9.98 5.85
CA HIS A 274 16.85 -8.52 5.87
C HIS A 274 17.37 -7.89 7.18
N ASP A 275 17.93 -8.67 8.09
CA ASP A 275 18.40 -8.21 9.41
C ASP A 275 17.34 -7.44 10.20
N LEU A 276 16.08 -7.90 10.16
CA LEU A 276 14.95 -7.24 10.81
C LEU A 276 14.67 -7.80 12.21
N MET A 277 15.10 -9.03 12.53
CA MET A 277 14.81 -9.67 13.81
C MET A 277 15.38 -8.91 15.03
N ASP A 278 16.54 -8.29 14.87
CA ASP A 278 17.18 -7.49 15.94
C ASP A 278 16.72 -6.03 16.00
N LYS A 279 15.87 -5.60 15.07
CA LYS A 279 15.40 -4.20 14.96
C LYS A 279 13.94 -4.09 15.39
N GLN A 280 13.52 -2.88 15.78
CA GLN A 280 12.09 -2.60 15.90
C GLN A 280 11.47 -2.57 14.50
N ILE A 281 10.52 -3.48 14.25
CA ILE A 281 9.80 -3.57 12.97
C ILE A 281 8.62 -2.60 13.02
N GLN A 282 8.58 -1.68 12.07
CA GLN A 282 7.50 -0.71 11.88
C GLN A 282 6.81 -0.96 10.52
N SER A 283 5.65 -0.35 10.29
CA SER A 283 4.90 -0.46 9.02
C SER A 283 5.77 -0.14 7.79
N TYR A 284 6.76 0.75 7.93
CA TYR A 284 7.73 1.01 6.87
C TYR A 284 8.46 -0.26 6.41
N ALA A 285 8.91 -1.10 7.35
CA ALA A 285 9.61 -2.34 7.00
C ALA A 285 8.68 -3.31 6.24
N LEU A 286 7.40 -3.37 6.62
CA LEU A 286 6.41 -4.19 5.92
C LEU A 286 6.21 -3.70 4.48
N GLY A 287 5.94 -2.42 4.28
CA GLY A 287 5.62 -1.85 2.97
C GLY A 287 6.82 -1.66 2.03
N PHE A 288 8.05 -1.47 2.56
CA PHE A 288 9.22 -1.12 1.75
C PHE A 288 10.35 -2.15 1.75
N ILE A 289 10.30 -3.17 2.62
CA ILE A 289 11.31 -4.24 2.67
C ILE A 289 10.65 -5.60 2.43
N VAL A 290 9.73 -6.03 3.28
CA VAL A 290 9.11 -7.37 3.23
C VAL A 290 8.19 -7.50 2.02
N GLY A 291 7.18 -6.65 1.91
CA GLY A 291 6.20 -6.70 0.83
C GLY A 291 6.81 -6.62 -0.57
N PRO A 292 7.78 -5.74 -0.85
CA PRO A 292 8.48 -5.72 -2.13
C PRO A 292 9.18 -7.02 -2.53
N CYS A 293 9.62 -7.85 -1.57
CA CYS A 293 10.20 -9.17 -1.86
C CYS A 293 9.12 -10.16 -2.31
N ILE A 294 7.99 -10.17 -1.61
CA ILE A 294 6.83 -10.98 -1.99
C ILE A 294 6.35 -10.58 -3.38
N ASN A 295 6.14 -9.29 -3.62
CA ASN A 295 5.71 -8.74 -4.90
C ASN A 295 6.69 -8.99 -6.06
N ALA A 296 7.98 -9.14 -5.77
CA ALA A 296 8.98 -9.34 -6.81
C ALA A 296 8.81 -10.70 -7.50
N SER A 297 8.41 -11.74 -6.78
CA SER A 297 8.13 -13.06 -7.36
C SER A 297 7.00 -13.00 -8.39
N GLY A 298 5.85 -12.43 -8.06
CA GLY A 298 4.72 -12.27 -8.98
C GLY A 298 4.98 -11.30 -10.16
N ARG A 299 6.07 -10.52 -10.10
CA ARG A 299 6.48 -9.64 -11.21
C ARG A 299 7.47 -10.27 -12.18
N LEU A 300 8.42 -11.02 -11.66
CA LEU A 300 9.57 -11.51 -12.43
C LEU A 300 9.57 -13.03 -12.62
N GLU A 301 8.84 -13.77 -11.77
CA GLU A 301 8.68 -15.23 -11.84
C GLU A 301 7.23 -15.62 -11.59
N SER A 302 6.94 -16.29 -10.46
CA SER A 302 5.61 -16.70 -10.04
C SER A 302 5.34 -16.30 -8.59
N ALA A 303 4.15 -15.77 -8.30
CA ALA A 303 3.72 -15.44 -6.95
C ALA A 303 3.58 -16.69 -6.05
N GLU A 304 3.42 -17.89 -6.64
CA GLU A 304 3.42 -19.17 -5.91
C GLU A 304 4.72 -19.37 -5.11
N LYS A 305 5.87 -18.83 -5.57
CA LYS A 305 7.13 -18.91 -4.83
C LYS A 305 7.02 -18.26 -3.44
N ALA A 306 6.34 -17.12 -3.33
CA ALA A 306 6.14 -16.45 -2.06
C ALA A 306 5.13 -17.20 -1.17
N LEU A 307 4.05 -17.74 -1.74
CA LEU A 307 3.12 -18.57 -0.99
C LEU A 307 3.79 -19.84 -0.49
N ASN A 308 4.55 -20.53 -1.33
CA ASN A 308 5.29 -21.73 -0.95
C ASN A 308 6.32 -21.47 0.16
N LEU A 309 6.93 -20.27 0.20
CA LEU A 309 7.78 -19.88 1.34
C LEU A 309 6.99 -19.90 2.66
N PHE A 310 5.78 -19.38 2.66
CA PHE A 310 4.96 -19.34 3.88
C PHE A 310 4.38 -20.70 4.28
N LEU A 311 4.26 -21.63 3.33
CA LEU A 311 3.83 -23.01 3.55
C LEU A 311 5.00 -23.97 3.87
N GLU A 312 6.25 -23.53 3.75
CA GLU A 312 7.42 -24.38 3.96
C GLU A 312 7.66 -24.67 5.45
N GLU A 313 7.88 -25.94 5.77
CA GLU A 313 8.16 -26.44 7.13
C GLU A 313 9.65 -26.72 7.38
N ASP A 314 10.46 -26.75 6.32
CA ASP A 314 11.91 -26.98 6.41
C ASP A 314 12.65 -25.65 6.47
N GLU A 315 13.40 -25.42 7.56
CA GLU A 315 14.10 -24.14 7.80
C GLU A 315 15.16 -23.82 6.73
N GLU A 316 15.90 -24.84 6.22
CA GLU A 316 16.93 -24.61 5.22
C GLU A 316 16.34 -24.26 3.86
N LYS A 317 15.25 -24.93 3.47
CA LYS A 317 14.53 -24.58 2.24
C LYS A 317 13.88 -23.20 2.34
N ALA A 318 13.25 -22.88 3.47
CA ALA A 318 12.67 -21.58 3.71
C ALA A 318 13.72 -20.47 3.62
N LYS A 319 14.91 -20.69 4.19
CA LYS A 319 16.04 -19.77 4.08
C LYS A 319 16.48 -19.57 2.64
N GLN A 320 16.66 -20.66 1.89
CA GLN A 320 17.04 -20.59 0.46
C GLN A 320 16.00 -19.81 -0.34
N THR A 321 14.71 -20.11 -0.17
CA THR A 321 13.62 -19.41 -0.89
C THR A 321 13.56 -17.93 -0.50
N ALA A 322 13.80 -17.58 0.77
CA ALA A 322 13.84 -16.19 1.22
C ALA A 322 15.03 -15.42 0.60
N GLU A 323 16.21 -16.05 0.46
CA GLU A 323 17.36 -15.50 -0.24
C GLU A 323 17.04 -15.24 -1.72
N GLU A 324 16.40 -16.20 -2.40
CA GLU A 324 15.96 -16.06 -3.79
C GLU A 324 14.96 -14.90 -3.97
N LEU A 325 13.99 -14.76 -3.08
CA LEU A 325 13.04 -13.65 -3.13
C LEU A 325 13.72 -12.28 -2.92
N LYS A 326 14.72 -12.23 -2.06
CA LYS A 326 15.55 -11.03 -1.89
C LYS A 326 16.32 -10.69 -3.16
N GLU A 327 16.94 -11.69 -3.80
CA GLU A 327 17.66 -11.50 -5.08
C GLU A 327 16.74 -11.01 -6.19
N LEU A 328 15.54 -11.58 -6.33
CA LEU A 328 14.52 -11.11 -7.26
C LEU A 328 14.12 -9.64 -7.00
N ASN A 329 13.97 -9.28 -5.73
CA ASN A 329 13.65 -7.88 -5.37
C ASN A 329 14.81 -6.94 -5.68
N ASP A 330 16.07 -7.35 -5.47
CA ASP A 330 17.24 -6.54 -5.78
C ASP A 330 17.43 -6.40 -7.30
N LEU A 331 17.15 -7.45 -8.08
CA LEU A 331 17.07 -7.38 -9.53
C LEU A 331 15.98 -6.38 -9.99
N ARG A 332 14.76 -6.50 -9.44
CA ARG A 332 13.66 -5.57 -9.72
C ARG A 332 14.04 -4.11 -9.41
N LYS A 333 14.73 -3.86 -8.26
CA LYS A 333 15.22 -2.52 -7.90
C LYS A 333 16.18 -1.98 -8.96
N THR A 334 17.18 -2.78 -9.35
CA THR A 334 18.17 -2.41 -10.37
C THR A 334 17.51 -2.11 -11.70
N MET A 335 16.58 -2.95 -12.16
CA MET A 335 15.82 -2.71 -13.39
C MET A 335 15.00 -1.42 -13.28
N THR A 336 14.36 -1.17 -12.13
CA THR A 336 13.58 0.05 -11.89
C THR A 336 14.47 1.30 -11.91
N GLU A 337 15.64 1.27 -11.26
CA GLU A 337 16.57 2.40 -11.23
C GLU A 337 17.11 2.74 -12.63
N ASN A 338 17.47 1.73 -13.40
CA ASN A 338 17.89 1.93 -14.79
C ASN A 338 16.76 2.52 -15.64
N GLY A 339 15.54 1.98 -15.54
CA GLY A 339 14.39 2.50 -16.26
C GLY A 339 14.01 3.93 -15.84
N VAL A 340 14.10 4.27 -14.55
CA VAL A 340 13.87 5.65 -14.07
C VAL A 340 14.92 6.60 -14.62
N LYS A 341 16.19 6.20 -14.67
CA LYS A 341 17.26 7.04 -15.24
C LYS A 341 17.02 7.36 -16.73
N GLU A 342 16.65 6.36 -17.51
CA GLU A 342 16.30 6.52 -18.92
C GLU A 342 15.04 7.39 -19.10
N ALA A 343 13.98 7.09 -18.33
CA ALA A 343 12.71 7.82 -18.33
C ALA A 343 12.89 9.30 -18.00
N LEU A 344 13.75 9.64 -17.03
CA LEU A 344 14.02 11.04 -16.65
C LEU A 344 14.67 11.82 -17.80
N GLY A 345 15.56 11.20 -18.58
CA GLY A 345 16.16 11.84 -19.75
C GLY A 345 15.08 12.29 -20.77
N GLN A 346 14.14 11.39 -21.08
CA GLN A 346 13.00 11.71 -21.96
C GLN A 346 12.05 12.73 -21.31
N ALA A 347 11.77 12.58 -20.00
CA ALA A 347 10.84 13.44 -19.28
C ALA A 347 11.27 14.91 -19.29
N PHE A 348 12.55 15.21 -19.01
CA PHE A 348 13.07 16.57 -19.06
C PHE A 348 13.02 17.18 -20.47
N GLU A 349 13.31 16.38 -21.50
CA GLU A 349 13.18 16.83 -22.89
C GLU A 349 11.73 17.18 -23.23
N TYR A 350 10.77 16.37 -22.79
CA TYR A 350 9.35 16.55 -23.08
C TYR A 350 8.73 17.70 -22.29
N GLU A 351 9.09 17.84 -21.01
CA GLU A 351 8.72 19.00 -20.20
C GLU A 351 9.23 20.31 -20.81
N ALA A 352 10.49 20.33 -21.30
CA ALA A 352 11.06 21.48 -22.00
C ALA A 352 10.33 21.83 -23.31
N LYS A 353 9.69 20.85 -23.96
CA LYS A 353 8.82 21.05 -25.12
C LYS A 353 7.40 21.47 -24.77
N GLY A 354 7.05 21.52 -23.51
CA GLY A 354 5.76 21.95 -23.00
C GLY A 354 4.74 20.83 -22.76
N ASP A 355 5.15 19.57 -22.78
CA ASP A 355 4.28 18.44 -22.45
C ASP A 355 3.85 18.53 -20.98
N LYS A 356 2.56 18.39 -20.75
CA LYS A 356 1.94 18.39 -19.42
C LYS A 356 1.72 16.97 -18.89
N VAL A 357 1.54 16.02 -19.81
CA VAL A 357 1.44 14.57 -19.56
C VAL A 357 2.65 13.91 -20.19
N LEU A 358 3.46 13.26 -19.38
CA LEU A 358 4.72 12.65 -19.81
C LEU A 358 4.43 11.25 -20.38
N VAL A 359 4.54 11.08 -21.68
CA VAL A 359 4.38 9.78 -22.36
C VAL A 359 5.78 9.27 -22.75
N LEU A 360 6.34 8.40 -21.91
CA LEU A 360 7.71 7.93 -21.96
C LEU A 360 7.76 6.53 -22.58
N TYR A 361 8.65 6.30 -23.52
CA TYR A 361 8.76 5.01 -24.21
C TYR A 361 10.12 4.35 -23.92
N LEU A 362 10.05 3.20 -23.25
CA LEU A 362 11.18 2.38 -22.82
C LEU A 362 11.03 0.98 -23.42
N PRO A 363 11.44 0.74 -24.68
CA PRO A 363 11.14 -0.51 -25.39
C PRO A 363 11.67 -1.77 -24.70
N GLU A 364 12.81 -1.67 -24.03
CA GLU A 364 13.46 -2.80 -23.33
C GLU A 364 12.98 -2.96 -21.87
N CYS A 365 12.07 -2.11 -21.41
CA CYS A 365 11.56 -2.19 -20.03
C CYS A 365 10.64 -3.41 -19.86
N HIS A 366 10.84 -4.18 -18.80
CA HIS A 366 9.92 -5.24 -18.45
C HIS A 366 8.55 -4.69 -18.09
N GLU A 367 7.47 -5.18 -18.71
CA GLU A 367 6.12 -4.60 -18.58
C GLU A 367 5.62 -4.55 -17.14
N SER A 368 6.00 -5.52 -16.28
CA SER A 368 5.57 -5.57 -14.87
C SER A 368 6.13 -4.45 -14.00
N ILE A 369 7.20 -3.75 -14.43
CA ILE A 369 7.80 -2.63 -13.68
C ILE A 369 7.48 -1.26 -14.27
N ALA A 370 6.88 -1.19 -15.45
CA ALA A 370 6.52 0.08 -16.10
C ALA A 370 5.70 1.01 -15.18
N GLY A 371 4.73 0.44 -14.44
CA GLY A 371 3.92 1.19 -13.48
C GLY A 371 4.72 1.70 -12.27
N ILE A 372 5.79 1.01 -11.86
CA ILE A 372 6.67 1.48 -10.78
C ILE A 372 7.50 2.68 -11.27
N ILE A 373 8.03 2.57 -12.48
CA ILE A 373 8.80 3.66 -13.11
C ILE A 373 7.89 4.89 -13.30
N ALA A 374 6.69 4.72 -13.84
CA ALA A 374 5.71 5.81 -13.98
C ALA A 374 5.41 6.50 -12.64
N GLY A 375 5.24 5.73 -11.56
CA GLY A 375 5.07 6.25 -10.20
C GLY A 375 6.28 7.08 -9.75
N ARG A 376 7.51 6.60 -9.96
CA ARG A 376 8.74 7.31 -9.59
C ARG A 376 8.89 8.62 -10.36
N ILE A 377 8.58 8.64 -11.66
CA ILE A 377 8.59 9.85 -12.49
C ILE A 377 7.56 10.86 -11.98
N LYS A 378 6.31 10.39 -11.77
CA LYS A 378 5.22 11.20 -11.20
C LYS A 378 5.62 11.82 -9.86
N ASP A 379 6.20 11.05 -8.94
CA ASP A 379 6.60 11.53 -7.61
C ASP A 379 7.73 12.56 -7.68
N ARG A 380 8.67 12.37 -8.63
CA ARG A 380 9.82 13.28 -8.78
C ARG A 380 9.43 14.60 -9.46
N LEU A 381 8.66 14.54 -10.54
CA LEU A 381 8.33 15.70 -11.37
C LEU A 381 6.96 16.32 -11.08
N ASN A 382 6.11 15.61 -10.35
CA ASN A 382 4.71 15.96 -10.08
C ASN A 382 3.90 16.20 -11.36
N HIS A 383 4.09 15.32 -12.35
CA HIS A 383 3.35 15.29 -13.61
C HIS A 383 2.64 13.95 -13.78
N PRO A 384 1.47 13.89 -14.42
CA PRO A 384 0.92 12.62 -14.91
C PRO A 384 1.93 11.97 -15.84
N ALA A 385 2.22 10.70 -15.64
CA ALA A 385 3.24 10.00 -16.42
C ALA A 385 2.75 8.62 -16.87
N PHE A 386 2.95 8.32 -18.14
CA PHE A 386 2.83 7.00 -18.74
C PHE A 386 4.23 6.47 -19.04
N VAL A 387 4.47 5.22 -18.73
CA VAL A 387 5.63 4.45 -19.18
C VAL A 387 5.13 3.33 -20.06
N LEU A 388 5.59 3.32 -21.29
CA LEU A 388 5.21 2.40 -22.35
C LEU A 388 6.40 1.53 -22.71
N THR A 389 6.16 0.25 -22.99
CA THR A 389 7.20 -0.72 -23.38
C THR A 389 6.71 -1.62 -24.50
N ASP A 390 7.65 -2.25 -25.21
CA ASP A 390 7.31 -3.26 -26.20
C ASP A 390 6.65 -4.48 -25.55
N ALA A 391 5.61 -5.01 -26.17
CA ALA A 391 4.94 -6.23 -25.80
C ALA A 391 4.98 -7.23 -26.97
N LYS A 392 4.50 -8.47 -26.75
CA LYS A 392 4.42 -9.45 -27.83
C LYS A 392 3.64 -8.91 -29.03
N GLU A 393 2.58 -8.16 -28.75
CA GLU A 393 1.77 -7.49 -29.77
C GLU A 393 1.66 -6.01 -29.40
N GLY A 394 2.28 -5.15 -30.23
CA GLY A 394 2.21 -3.69 -30.05
C GLY A 394 3.02 -3.16 -28.87
N ILE A 395 2.44 -2.23 -28.14
CA ILE A 395 3.00 -1.54 -26.98
C ILE A 395 2.02 -1.68 -25.82
N LYS A 396 2.54 -1.98 -24.63
CA LYS A 396 1.79 -1.90 -23.37
C LYS A 396 2.34 -0.76 -22.51
N GLY A 397 1.49 -0.22 -21.65
CA GLY A 397 1.91 0.83 -20.74
C GLY A 397 1.11 0.93 -19.47
N SER A 398 1.73 1.60 -18.52
CA SER A 398 1.11 1.96 -17.25
C SER A 398 1.21 3.44 -16.99
N GLY A 399 0.11 4.05 -16.58
CA GLY A 399 0.02 5.45 -16.20
C GLY A 399 -0.12 5.65 -14.69
N ARG A 400 0.43 6.76 -14.19
CA ARG A 400 0.26 7.23 -12.81
C ARG A 400 -0.03 8.71 -12.82
N SER A 401 -1.01 9.12 -12.02
CA SER A 401 -1.55 10.48 -12.04
C SER A 401 -1.20 11.30 -10.80
N ILE A 402 -1.46 12.59 -10.91
CA ILE A 402 -1.43 13.57 -9.82
C ILE A 402 -2.87 13.99 -9.46
N GLU A 403 -3.04 14.62 -8.31
CA GLU A 403 -4.33 15.20 -7.92
C GLU A 403 -4.82 16.22 -8.98
N GLY A 404 -6.09 16.13 -9.33
CA GLY A 404 -6.71 17.03 -10.32
C GLY A 404 -6.62 16.55 -11.78
N TYR A 405 -6.02 15.37 -12.05
CA TYR A 405 -6.00 14.76 -13.37
C TYR A 405 -6.48 13.31 -13.31
N SER A 406 -7.68 13.05 -13.79
CA SER A 406 -8.24 11.70 -13.86
C SER A 406 -7.67 10.96 -15.06
N MET A 407 -6.75 10.01 -14.82
CA MET A 407 -6.09 9.23 -15.87
C MET A 407 -7.11 8.54 -16.78
N PHE A 408 -8.11 7.87 -16.18
CA PHE A 408 -9.13 7.14 -16.92
C PHE A 408 -10.00 8.05 -17.80
N GLU A 409 -10.51 9.17 -17.24
CA GLU A 409 -11.36 10.10 -17.99
C GLU A 409 -10.61 10.76 -19.14
N GLU A 410 -9.33 11.09 -18.95
CA GLU A 410 -8.51 11.68 -19.99
C GLU A 410 -8.18 10.67 -21.10
N MET A 411 -7.97 9.39 -20.75
CA MET A 411 -7.81 8.32 -21.73
C MET A 411 -9.10 8.07 -22.53
N MET A 412 -10.27 8.19 -21.90
CA MET A 412 -11.56 8.08 -22.59
C MET A 412 -11.72 9.12 -23.71
N LYS A 413 -11.15 10.32 -23.56
CA LYS A 413 -11.20 11.38 -24.60
C LYS A 413 -10.38 11.03 -25.84
N VAL A 414 -9.45 10.08 -25.73
CA VAL A 414 -8.55 9.65 -26.82
C VAL A 414 -8.60 8.13 -27.03
N LYS A 415 -9.74 7.50 -26.69
CA LYS A 415 -9.92 6.05 -26.67
C LYS A 415 -9.60 5.35 -27.98
N GLU A 416 -9.74 6.04 -29.11
CA GLU A 416 -9.48 5.51 -30.46
C GLU A 416 -7.99 5.21 -30.73
N VAL A 417 -7.10 5.66 -29.83
CA VAL A 417 -5.65 5.40 -29.95
C VAL A 417 -5.29 4.04 -29.37
N PHE A 418 -6.13 3.51 -28.46
CA PHE A 418 -5.86 2.29 -27.75
C PHE A 418 -6.54 1.07 -28.37
N THR A 419 -5.86 -0.08 -28.32
CA THR A 419 -6.47 -1.38 -28.59
C THR A 419 -7.19 -1.92 -27.35
N LYS A 420 -6.64 -1.63 -26.15
CA LYS A 420 -7.24 -1.95 -24.85
C LYS A 420 -6.77 -0.92 -23.83
N PHE A 421 -7.65 -0.49 -22.96
CA PHE A 421 -7.26 0.34 -21.80
C PHE A 421 -8.27 0.19 -20.67
N GLY A 422 -7.82 0.56 -19.46
CA GLY A 422 -8.64 0.56 -18.26
C GLY A 422 -7.90 1.19 -17.10
N GLY A 423 -8.62 1.47 -16.02
CA GLY A 423 -8.00 2.03 -14.82
C GLY A 423 -8.94 2.89 -14.00
N HIS A 424 -8.32 3.64 -13.11
CA HIS A 424 -8.94 4.53 -12.13
C HIS A 424 -8.37 5.96 -12.29
N PRO A 425 -8.90 6.97 -11.58
CA PRO A 425 -8.38 8.33 -11.68
C PRO A 425 -6.87 8.45 -11.48
N MET A 426 -6.26 7.66 -10.57
CA MET A 426 -4.85 7.79 -10.21
C MET A 426 -3.90 6.83 -10.93
N ALA A 427 -4.42 5.80 -11.60
CA ALA A 427 -3.61 4.79 -12.28
C ALA A 427 -4.39 4.16 -13.44
N ALA A 428 -3.70 3.89 -14.55
CA ALA A 428 -4.31 3.22 -15.69
C ALA A 428 -3.32 2.31 -16.40
N GLY A 429 -3.86 1.32 -17.12
CA GLY A 429 -3.13 0.47 -18.06
C GLY A 429 -3.64 0.65 -19.47
N CYS A 430 -2.77 0.50 -20.45
CA CYS A 430 -3.14 0.60 -21.86
C CYS A 430 -2.33 -0.31 -22.77
N SER A 431 -2.93 -0.63 -23.92
CA SER A 431 -2.26 -1.28 -25.06
C SER A 431 -2.56 -0.48 -26.32
N LEU A 432 -1.57 -0.33 -27.20
CA LEU A 432 -1.70 0.38 -28.46
C LEU A 432 -0.77 -0.21 -29.52
N GLU A 433 -1.06 0.07 -30.79
CA GLU A 433 -0.17 -0.26 -31.89
C GLU A 433 1.08 0.64 -31.87
N LYS A 434 2.25 0.10 -32.29
CA LYS A 434 3.52 0.88 -32.31
C LYS A 434 3.41 2.20 -33.08
N GLY A 435 2.66 2.22 -34.17
CA GLY A 435 2.44 3.41 -34.96
C GLY A 435 1.61 4.51 -34.28
N LYS A 436 0.92 4.19 -33.19
CA LYS A 436 0.04 5.13 -32.48
C LYS A 436 0.71 5.91 -31.34
N LEU A 437 1.95 5.59 -31.00
CA LEU A 437 2.68 6.23 -29.89
C LEU A 437 2.71 7.76 -29.96
N GLN A 438 3.09 8.31 -31.10
CA GLN A 438 3.20 9.78 -31.27
C GLN A 438 1.81 10.43 -31.30
N GLU A 439 0.81 9.76 -31.85
CA GLU A 439 -0.57 10.22 -31.88
C GLU A 439 -1.11 10.27 -30.44
N PHE A 440 -0.85 9.24 -29.63
CA PHE A 440 -1.22 9.21 -28.21
C PHE A 440 -0.60 10.38 -27.45
N ARG A 441 0.74 10.55 -27.53
CA ARG A 441 1.45 11.65 -26.85
C ARG A 441 0.87 13.01 -27.22
N LYS A 442 0.62 13.24 -28.51
CA LYS A 442 0.06 14.49 -29.00
C LYS A 442 -1.33 14.75 -28.46
N LYS A 443 -2.26 13.81 -28.66
CA LYS A 443 -3.67 13.98 -28.30
C LYS A 443 -3.88 14.13 -26.79
N ILE A 444 -3.18 13.34 -25.96
CA ILE A 444 -3.34 13.41 -24.50
C ILE A 444 -2.83 14.76 -23.95
N ASN A 445 -1.82 15.36 -24.57
CA ASN A 445 -1.31 16.67 -24.20
C ASN A 445 -2.19 17.82 -24.72
N GLU A 446 -2.75 17.71 -25.93
CA GLU A 446 -3.70 18.69 -26.48
C GLU A 446 -4.97 18.79 -25.63
N ASN A 447 -5.45 17.67 -25.09
CA ASN A 447 -6.64 17.62 -24.23
C ASN A 447 -6.37 18.01 -22.77
N CYS A 448 -5.11 18.08 -22.34
CA CYS A 448 -4.74 18.33 -20.95
C CYS A 448 -5.02 19.77 -20.53
N THR A 449 -5.92 19.94 -19.58
CA THR A 449 -6.33 21.24 -19.03
C THR A 449 -5.52 21.73 -17.84
N LEU A 450 -4.53 20.94 -17.35
CA LEU A 450 -3.68 21.33 -16.24
C LEU A 450 -2.93 22.65 -16.51
N GLU A 451 -2.82 23.46 -15.48
CA GLU A 451 -2.07 24.70 -15.47
C GLU A 451 -0.78 24.57 -14.64
N LYS A 452 0.15 25.51 -14.78
CA LYS A 452 1.43 25.50 -14.06
C LYS A 452 1.29 25.36 -12.53
N LYS A 453 0.21 25.87 -11.95
CA LYS A 453 -0.08 25.76 -10.51
C LYS A 453 -0.39 24.33 -10.06
N ASP A 454 -0.92 23.48 -10.96
CA ASP A 454 -1.37 22.12 -10.64
C ASP A 454 -0.16 21.17 -10.51
N PHE A 455 1.00 21.54 -11.08
CA PHE A 455 2.25 20.80 -10.93
C PHE A 455 3.04 21.17 -9.65
N ALA A 456 2.54 22.13 -8.84
CA ALA A 456 3.18 22.44 -7.57
C ALA A 456 2.90 21.33 -6.54
N LYS A 457 3.96 20.79 -5.92
CA LYS A 457 3.78 19.81 -4.82
C LYS A 457 3.11 20.48 -3.63
N LYS A 458 2.02 19.90 -3.16
CA LYS A 458 1.32 20.34 -1.95
C LYS A 458 1.93 19.66 -0.73
N VAL A 459 2.44 20.45 0.19
CA VAL A 459 2.99 19.97 1.47
C VAL A 459 2.00 20.33 2.57
N GLN A 460 1.31 19.33 3.11
CA GLN A 460 0.35 19.51 4.19
C GLN A 460 1.07 19.40 5.54
N ILE A 461 1.09 20.49 6.28
CA ILE A 461 1.74 20.62 7.60
C ILE A 461 0.68 20.39 8.67
N ASP A 462 0.99 19.54 9.64
CA ASP A 462 0.09 19.29 10.78
C ASP A 462 0.09 20.46 11.76
N ILE A 463 1.26 20.90 12.18
CA ILE A 463 1.41 21.93 13.20
C ILE A 463 2.64 22.82 12.91
N ASP A 464 2.47 24.14 12.97
CA ASP A 464 3.58 25.11 13.06
C ASP A 464 4.13 25.06 14.49
N MET A 465 5.03 24.11 14.75
CA MET A 465 5.56 23.84 16.10
C MET A 465 7.03 24.26 16.18
N PRO A 466 7.38 25.20 17.10
CA PRO A 466 8.78 25.56 17.28
C PRO A 466 9.59 24.38 17.85
N VAL A 467 10.86 24.26 17.44
CA VAL A 467 11.77 23.23 17.97
C VAL A 467 11.98 23.35 19.48
N ASP A 468 11.70 24.51 20.04
CA ASP A 468 11.75 24.81 21.49
C ASP A 468 10.72 23.98 22.28
N TYR A 469 9.66 23.51 21.64
CA TYR A 469 8.62 22.68 22.26
C TYR A 469 8.97 21.18 22.28
N ILE A 470 10.01 20.77 21.56
CA ILE A 470 10.38 19.36 21.47
C ILE A 470 11.00 18.88 22.78
N THR A 471 10.40 17.85 23.36
CA THR A 471 10.90 17.15 24.54
C THR A 471 11.02 15.66 24.26
N MET A 472 11.79 14.93 25.08
CA MET A 472 11.83 13.46 25.01
C MET A 472 10.44 12.84 25.23
N ASP A 473 9.69 13.40 26.19
CA ASP A 473 8.34 12.94 26.50
C ASP A 473 7.38 13.11 25.31
N LEU A 474 7.39 14.29 24.67
CA LEU A 474 6.57 14.49 23.46
C LEU A 474 6.88 13.46 22.37
N ILE A 475 8.18 13.15 22.14
CA ILE A 475 8.56 12.15 21.14
C ILE A 475 8.05 10.75 21.54
N HIS A 476 8.12 10.38 22.80
CA HIS A 476 7.52 9.12 23.29
C HIS A 476 6.01 9.12 23.09
N GLN A 477 5.32 10.21 23.37
CA GLN A 477 3.88 10.30 23.14
C GLN A 477 3.52 10.24 21.64
N LEU A 478 4.37 10.76 20.73
CA LEU A 478 4.14 10.63 19.28
C LEU A 478 4.07 9.16 18.83
N SER A 479 4.69 8.23 19.55
CA SER A 479 4.64 6.81 19.19
C SER A 479 3.24 6.19 19.32
N VAL A 480 2.33 6.77 20.11
CA VAL A 480 0.94 6.27 20.21
C VAL A 480 0.18 6.42 18.89
N LEU A 481 0.65 7.32 18.00
CA LEU A 481 0.06 7.51 16.68
C LEU A 481 0.46 6.41 15.68
N GLU A 482 1.49 5.62 15.98
CA GLU A 482 1.90 4.47 15.16
C GLU A 482 0.84 3.35 15.22
N PRO A 483 0.75 2.51 14.16
CA PRO A 483 1.51 2.49 12.91
C PRO A 483 1.10 3.57 11.93
N PHE A 484 2.07 4.16 11.20
CA PHE A 484 1.81 5.14 10.15
C PHE A 484 1.57 4.47 8.80
N GLY A 485 0.67 5.04 8.00
CA GLY A 485 0.31 4.59 6.66
C GLY A 485 -0.67 5.55 5.98
N LYS A 486 -1.44 5.03 5.02
CA LYS A 486 -2.49 5.80 4.34
C LYS A 486 -3.53 6.25 5.39
N GLU A 487 -4.06 7.47 5.27
CA GLU A 487 -4.97 8.18 6.19
C GLU A 487 -4.46 8.33 7.65
N ASN A 488 -3.37 7.67 8.02
CA ASN A 488 -2.64 7.89 9.27
C ASN A 488 -1.17 8.24 9.00
N LYS A 489 -0.96 9.32 8.26
CA LYS A 489 0.40 9.76 7.85
C LYS A 489 1.25 10.15 9.05
N LYS A 490 2.57 9.94 8.92
CA LYS A 490 3.54 10.43 9.89
C LYS A 490 3.41 11.95 10.05
N PRO A 491 3.32 12.48 11.28
CA PRO A 491 3.14 13.91 11.51
C PRO A 491 4.23 14.76 10.85
N LEU A 492 3.84 15.91 10.32
CA LEU A 492 4.74 16.88 9.73
C LEU A 492 4.64 18.22 10.47
N PHE A 493 5.68 18.56 11.17
CA PHE A 493 5.81 19.83 11.87
C PHE A 493 6.56 20.85 11.02
N ALA A 494 6.44 22.14 11.33
CA ALA A 494 7.20 23.19 10.67
C ALA A 494 7.83 24.14 11.67
N HIS A 495 8.98 24.72 11.31
CA HIS A 495 9.61 25.82 12.02
C HIS A 495 10.21 26.81 11.02
N ARG A 496 9.99 28.10 11.30
CA ARG A 496 10.46 29.19 10.44
C ARG A 496 11.76 29.78 10.96
N LYS A 497 12.73 30.07 10.06
CA LYS A 497 13.94 30.82 10.37
C LYS A 497 14.81 30.22 11.50
N LEU A 498 15.18 28.93 11.36
CA LEU A 498 16.26 28.36 12.17
C LEU A 498 17.61 28.84 11.64
N LYS A 499 18.49 29.32 12.52
CA LYS A 499 19.86 29.70 12.16
C LYS A 499 20.70 28.46 11.95
N VAL A 500 21.38 28.36 10.80
CA VAL A 500 22.37 27.33 10.53
C VAL A 500 23.71 27.76 11.11
N GLU A 501 24.17 27.09 12.17
CA GLU A 501 25.46 27.37 12.80
C GLU A 501 26.58 26.55 12.16
N ARG A 502 26.29 25.31 11.71
CA ARG A 502 27.28 24.40 11.11
C ARG A 502 26.61 23.38 10.18
N VAL A 503 27.34 23.01 9.14
CA VAL A 503 26.97 21.94 8.18
C VAL A 503 28.04 20.86 8.20
N ASN A 504 27.65 19.60 8.37
CA ASN A 504 28.51 18.43 8.23
C ASN A 504 27.89 17.46 7.22
N VAL A 505 28.72 16.83 6.42
CA VAL A 505 28.29 15.86 5.41
C VAL A 505 28.88 14.50 5.73
N PHE A 506 28.05 13.46 5.63
CA PHE A 506 28.40 12.08 5.95
C PHE A 506 27.99 11.11 4.83
N GLY A 507 28.48 9.86 4.96
CA GLY A 507 28.20 8.78 4.01
C GLY A 507 29.18 8.73 2.83
N LYS A 508 29.38 7.53 2.28
CA LYS A 508 30.26 7.33 1.12
C LYS A 508 29.82 8.12 -0.11
N ASN A 509 28.52 8.31 -0.23
CA ASN A 509 27.89 9.03 -1.36
C ASN A 509 27.61 10.49 -1.02
N LYS A 510 28.09 11.03 0.11
CA LYS A 510 27.87 12.40 0.56
C LYS A 510 26.40 12.86 0.53
N ASN A 511 25.50 11.95 0.87
CA ASN A 511 24.04 12.14 0.79
C ASN A 511 23.35 12.23 2.15
N VAL A 512 24.11 12.42 3.23
CA VAL A 512 23.60 12.61 4.59
C VAL A 512 24.17 13.92 5.13
N ILE A 513 23.31 14.92 5.32
CA ILE A 513 23.69 16.26 5.75
C ILE A 513 23.17 16.49 7.16
N LYS A 514 24.07 16.81 8.07
CA LYS A 514 23.76 17.16 9.45
C LYS A 514 23.97 18.65 9.67
N LEU A 515 22.92 19.33 10.09
CA LEU A 515 22.91 20.75 10.42
C LEU A 515 22.90 20.96 11.93
N ALA A 516 23.79 21.78 12.47
CA ALA A 516 23.60 22.33 13.79
C ALA A 516 22.72 23.58 13.67
N LEU A 517 21.53 23.52 14.23
CA LEU A 517 20.50 24.55 14.11
C LEU A 517 20.29 25.28 15.45
N LYS A 518 19.94 26.57 15.39
CA LYS A 518 19.60 27.37 16.56
C LYS A 518 18.30 28.15 16.33
N SER A 519 17.37 28.03 17.27
CA SER A 519 16.13 28.81 17.28
C SER A 519 16.37 30.27 17.71
N SER A 520 15.40 31.14 17.54
CA SER A 520 15.41 32.52 18.04
C SER A 520 15.39 32.59 19.57
N GLN A 521 14.90 31.56 20.26
CA GLN A 521 14.89 31.46 21.72
C GLN A 521 16.20 30.87 22.28
N GLY A 522 17.11 30.43 21.40
CA GLY A 522 18.44 29.95 21.79
C GLY A 522 18.57 28.43 21.84
N THR A 523 17.50 27.68 21.64
CA THR A 523 17.52 26.21 21.59
C THR A 523 18.39 25.73 20.44
N ARG A 524 19.31 24.82 20.73
CA ARG A 524 20.14 24.14 19.73
C ARG A 524 19.63 22.74 19.47
N ILE A 525 19.52 22.36 18.20
CA ILE A 525 19.07 21.04 17.78
C ILE A 525 19.78 20.61 16.50
N ASP A 526 20.06 19.33 16.38
CA ASP A 526 20.59 18.74 15.16
C ASP A 526 19.47 18.46 14.16
N GLY A 527 19.66 18.88 12.89
CA GLY A 527 18.77 18.58 11.78
C GLY A 527 19.43 17.66 10.79
N MET A 528 18.73 16.62 10.34
CA MET A 528 19.22 15.69 9.32
C MET A 528 18.45 15.89 8.01
N ILE A 529 19.20 15.97 6.91
CA ILE A 529 18.68 16.01 5.53
C ILE A 529 19.33 14.86 4.77
N PHE A 530 18.54 14.15 3.96
CA PHE A 530 18.99 13.05 3.12
C PHE A 530 18.90 13.46 1.64
N GLU A 531 19.98 14.10 1.18
CA GLU A 531 20.08 14.69 -0.16
C GLU A 531 21.55 14.75 -0.59
N ASP A 532 21.80 14.86 -1.88
CA ASP A 532 23.16 15.05 -2.42
C ASP A 532 23.78 16.36 -1.94
N GLU A 533 25.09 16.34 -1.62
CA GLU A 533 25.81 17.52 -1.10
C GLU A 533 25.79 18.70 -2.06
N ASP A 534 25.96 18.45 -3.36
CA ASP A 534 26.08 19.53 -4.34
C ASP A 534 24.72 20.21 -4.55
N GLU A 535 23.62 19.42 -4.64
CA GLU A 535 22.26 19.95 -4.69
C GLU A 535 21.91 20.77 -3.44
N PHE A 536 22.29 20.28 -2.26
CA PHE A 536 22.08 21.01 -1.01
C PHE A 536 22.85 22.35 -0.96
N ARG A 537 24.14 22.33 -1.38
CA ARG A 537 24.97 23.54 -1.37
C ARG A 537 24.49 24.58 -2.38
N GLU A 538 24.01 24.14 -3.53
CA GLU A 538 23.40 25.02 -4.53
C GLU A 538 22.16 25.72 -3.93
N LYS A 539 21.28 24.98 -3.27
CA LYS A 539 20.08 25.53 -2.60
C LYS A 539 20.45 26.47 -1.45
N MET A 540 21.49 26.16 -0.69
CA MET A 540 21.91 26.95 0.47
C MET A 540 22.53 28.29 0.05
N GLY A 541 23.41 28.30 -0.94
CA GLY A 541 24.14 29.50 -1.36
C GLY A 541 24.84 30.18 -0.18
N THR A 542 24.54 31.47 0.01
CA THR A 542 25.05 32.30 1.13
C THR A 542 24.09 32.43 2.30
N ALA A 543 22.94 31.80 2.26
CA ALA A 543 21.90 31.91 3.27
C ALA A 543 22.33 31.32 4.61
N LYS A 544 21.89 31.96 5.68
CA LYS A 544 22.22 31.58 7.07
C LYS A 544 21.03 31.04 7.85
N TYR A 545 19.86 31.06 7.28
CA TYR A 545 18.62 30.57 7.91
C TYR A 545 17.90 29.59 7.02
N ILE A 546 17.26 28.61 7.67
CA ILE A 546 16.43 27.59 7.02
C ILE A 546 15.03 27.65 7.61
N THR A 547 14.02 27.59 6.74
CA THR A 547 12.64 27.27 7.12
C THR A 547 12.37 25.85 6.66
N CYS A 548 11.89 24.99 7.55
CA CYS A 548 11.78 23.57 7.25
C CYS A 548 10.51 22.93 7.82
N THR A 549 10.09 21.86 7.17
CA THR A 549 9.21 20.87 7.78
C THR A 549 10.06 19.73 8.34
N TYR A 550 9.59 19.12 9.42
CA TYR A 550 10.39 18.14 10.13
C TYR A 550 9.56 17.13 10.92
N TYR A 551 10.19 16.02 11.29
CA TYR A 551 9.72 15.10 12.32
C TYR A 551 10.79 14.97 13.41
N PRO A 552 10.42 15.13 14.72
CA PRO A 552 11.38 15.01 15.81
C PRO A 552 11.68 13.54 16.10
N VAL A 553 12.94 13.26 16.43
CA VAL A 553 13.40 11.90 16.77
C VAL A 553 14.39 11.97 17.94
N ILE A 554 14.53 10.87 18.65
CA ILE A 554 15.59 10.66 19.62
C ILE A 554 16.76 9.99 18.90
N ASN A 555 17.89 10.64 18.87
CA ASN A 555 19.14 10.04 18.41
C ASN A 555 19.85 9.40 19.61
N GLU A 556 20.18 8.12 19.51
CA GLU A 556 20.96 7.41 20.52
C GLU A 556 22.32 7.00 19.93
N TYR A 557 23.37 7.50 20.53
CA TYR A 557 24.73 7.18 20.11
C TYR A 557 25.60 6.90 21.34
N GLN A 558 26.21 5.74 21.41
CA GLN A 558 27.05 5.29 22.54
C GLN A 558 26.35 5.45 23.91
N GLY A 559 25.04 5.20 23.98
CA GLY A 559 24.25 5.33 25.20
C GLY A 559 23.80 6.75 25.54
N TYR A 560 24.23 7.76 24.78
CA TYR A 560 23.76 9.15 24.95
C TYR A 560 22.55 9.41 24.06
N LYS A 561 21.47 9.93 24.67
CA LYS A 561 20.25 10.32 23.96
C LYS A 561 20.24 11.83 23.72
N SER A 562 19.94 12.23 22.51
CA SER A 562 19.81 13.64 22.13
C SER A 562 18.59 13.86 21.22
N LEU A 563 18.01 15.06 21.30
CA LEU A 563 16.93 15.48 20.41
C LEU A 563 17.50 15.81 19.03
N GLN A 564 16.83 15.35 18.01
CA GLN A 564 17.17 15.57 16.62
C GLN A 564 15.90 15.77 15.80
N ILE A 565 15.96 16.47 14.68
CA ILE A 565 14.87 16.57 13.71
C ILE A 565 15.29 15.99 12.36
N ASN A 566 14.40 15.21 11.75
CA ASN A 566 14.54 14.76 10.38
C ASN A 566 13.78 15.74 9.47
N ILE A 567 14.52 16.53 8.70
CA ILE A 567 13.99 17.57 7.82
C ILE A 567 13.47 16.89 6.54
N GLN A 568 12.25 17.23 6.13
CA GLN A 568 11.58 16.67 4.96
C GLN A 568 11.57 17.63 3.76
N ASN A 569 11.07 18.85 4.01
CA ASN A 569 11.03 19.92 3.03
C ASN A 569 11.67 21.15 3.64
N TYR A 570 12.35 21.95 2.83
CA TYR A 570 13.00 23.14 3.34
C TYR A 570 13.27 24.16 2.23
N PHE A 571 13.46 25.39 2.63
CA PHE A 571 14.06 26.43 1.82
C PHE A 571 14.91 27.36 2.69
N PHE A 572 15.92 27.93 2.08
CA PHE A 572 16.79 28.86 2.75
C PHE A 572 16.24 30.28 2.64
N VAL A 573 16.51 31.10 3.67
CA VAL A 573 16.13 32.52 3.74
C VAL A 573 17.33 33.35 4.11
N GLU A 574 17.48 34.50 3.47
CA GLU A 574 18.44 35.52 3.90
C GLU A 574 17.99 36.11 5.22
N GLY A 575 18.96 36.58 6.04
CA GLY A 575 18.74 37.03 7.40
C GLY A 575 17.96 38.33 7.56
#